data_319aa470d203c3d1e3a0cad214a72f88
#
_entry.id   319aa470d203c3d1e3a0cad214a72f88
#
_cell.length_a   1.000
_cell.length_b   1.000
_cell.length_c   1.000
_cell.angle_alpha   90.00
_cell.angle_beta   90.00
_cell.angle_gamma   90.00
#
_symmetry.space_group_name_H-M   'P 1'
#
loop_
_entity.id
_entity.type
_entity.pdbx_description
1 polymer ?
#
loop_
_entity_poly.entity_id
_entity_poly.type
_entity_poly.pdbx_seq_one_letter_code
_entity_poly.pdbx_strand_id
1 'polypeptide(L)'
;MSANMLEALSKLAAIKQLDKEMIQNIILESVISTLQKRLEPESELEVYIDDLSGNIKVKFQSLVVEREEGLGQISLTEAREEYDPEVQLGQFIEKTMSLYEFEPKLIKTIQKIIQDKIRKLEDDKIQNDFNKQKHTIVTGKIKAIDDFGGYIIDIGYTDALLPLDEQIENEFYRVGENIKAYVVNIRSGKDGVVIVLSRTNPEFVKKLFEAEIPEIFTGEIKIRKIVREPGIRTKVELETANPKIDPVIACVGPKGTRIDSIRKELHGEQIDIVIHSDDPEKMVENALGVTGIKRVIIERNHSASVIVEESDKVMARSEERSVGKEC
;
A
#
# COMPACT_ATOMS: atom_id res chain seq x y z
N MET A 1 8.70 -22.08 32.84
CA MET A 1 9.03 -22.51 31.47
C MET A 1 9.50 -21.27 30.73
N SER A 2 10.81 -21.09 30.64
CA SER A 2 11.40 -20.02 29.82
C SER A 2 11.23 -20.43 28.35
N ALA A 3 10.30 -19.82 27.64
CA ALA A 3 10.24 -19.97 26.19
C ALA A 3 11.60 -19.49 25.67
N ASN A 4 12.33 -20.38 25.01
CA ASN A 4 13.63 -20.06 24.43
C ASN A 4 13.42 -18.87 23.48
N MET A 5 14.14 -17.78 23.69
CA MET A 5 13.95 -16.53 22.94
C MET A 5 14.13 -16.73 21.44
N LEU A 6 15.02 -17.63 21.02
CA LEU A 6 15.18 -18.04 19.63
C LEU A 6 13.91 -18.67 19.04
N GLU A 7 13.17 -19.44 19.84
CA GLU A 7 11.90 -20.02 19.40
C GLU A 7 10.80 -18.96 19.28
N ALA A 8 10.75 -18.03 20.23
CA ALA A 8 9.81 -16.89 20.18
C ALA A 8 10.09 -15.99 18.95
N LEU A 9 11.36 -15.71 18.66
CA LEU A 9 11.81 -14.97 17.48
C LEU A 9 11.44 -15.68 16.18
N SER A 10 11.65 -17.00 16.13
CA SER A 10 11.31 -17.79 14.93
C SER A 10 9.80 -17.80 14.69
N LYS A 11 8.98 -17.88 15.74
CA LYS A 11 7.51 -17.78 15.64
C LYS A 11 7.09 -16.38 15.20
N LEU A 12 7.69 -15.33 15.75
CA LEU A 12 7.41 -13.95 15.38
C LEU A 12 7.76 -13.69 13.91
N ALA A 13 8.94 -14.14 13.46
CA ALA A 13 9.40 -14.03 12.08
C ALA A 13 8.43 -14.72 11.11
N ALA A 14 7.99 -15.93 11.45
CA ALA A 14 7.04 -16.69 10.63
C ALA A 14 5.67 -15.99 10.55
N ILE A 15 5.11 -15.53 11.69
CA ILE A 15 3.82 -14.84 11.75
C ILE A 15 3.86 -13.52 10.96
N LYS A 16 4.96 -12.78 11.06
CA LYS A 16 5.14 -11.46 10.44
C LYS A 16 5.75 -11.54 9.04
N GLN A 17 6.10 -12.74 8.56
CA GLN A 17 6.79 -12.95 7.28
C GLN A 17 8.06 -12.09 7.12
N LEU A 18 8.76 -11.84 8.20
CA LEU A 18 10.01 -11.10 8.25
C LEU A 18 11.20 -12.06 8.33
N ASP A 19 12.37 -11.60 7.88
CA ASP A 19 13.60 -12.37 8.01
C ASP A 19 14.00 -12.48 9.50
N LYS A 20 14.35 -13.70 9.93
CA LYS A 20 14.76 -13.99 11.30
C LYS A 20 16.02 -13.21 11.69
N GLU A 21 17.00 -13.11 10.79
CA GLU A 21 18.26 -12.37 11.05
C GLU A 21 17.98 -10.89 11.23
N MET A 22 17.05 -10.32 10.45
CA MET A 22 16.62 -8.92 10.57
C MET A 22 16.02 -8.62 11.95
N ILE A 23 15.12 -9.49 12.42
CA ILE A 23 14.51 -9.34 13.75
C ILE A 23 15.56 -9.47 14.85
N GLN A 24 16.47 -10.44 14.70
CA GLN A 24 17.56 -10.66 15.64
C GLN A 24 18.45 -9.42 15.76
N ASN A 25 18.87 -8.84 14.65
CA ASN A 25 19.67 -7.62 14.62
C ASN A 25 18.95 -6.43 15.28
N ILE A 26 17.66 -6.25 15.02
CA ILE A 26 16.86 -5.20 15.67
C ILE A 26 16.86 -5.35 17.18
N ILE A 27 16.74 -6.57 17.69
CA ILE A 27 16.72 -6.82 19.12
C ILE A 27 18.07 -6.47 19.72
N LEU A 28 19.17 -6.98 19.15
CA LEU A 28 20.52 -6.70 19.62
C LEU A 28 20.82 -5.20 19.59
N GLU A 29 20.58 -4.52 18.49
CA GLU A 29 20.76 -3.07 18.36
C GLU A 29 19.91 -2.27 19.36
N SER A 30 18.67 -2.71 19.63
CA SER A 30 17.78 -2.03 20.58
C SER A 30 18.28 -2.15 22.00
N VAL A 31 18.82 -3.32 22.36
CA VAL A 31 19.48 -3.54 23.66
C VAL A 31 20.73 -2.67 23.75
N ILE A 32 21.64 -2.73 22.76
CA ILE A 32 22.87 -1.94 22.72
C ILE A 32 22.56 -0.45 22.87
N SER A 33 21.68 0.09 22.01
CA SER A 33 21.37 1.53 22.00
C SER A 33 20.71 2.04 23.28
N THR A 34 20.03 1.16 24.01
CA THR A 34 19.39 1.52 25.28
C THR A 34 20.35 1.47 26.45
N LEU A 35 21.23 0.45 26.48
CA LEU A 35 22.22 0.28 27.55
C LEU A 35 23.36 1.28 27.42
N GLN A 36 23.84 1.57 26.21
CA GLN A 36 24.92 2.51 25.95
C GLN A 36 24.66 3.92 26.49
N LYS A 37 23.39 4.32 26.59
CA LYS A 37 22.99 5.60 27.20
C LYS A 37 23.07 5.64 28.71
N ARG A 38 23.26 4.48 29.35
CA ARG A 38 23.31 4.32 30.81
C ARG A 38 24.66 3.84 31.35
N LEU A 39 25.54 3.47 30.45
CA LEU A 39 26.91 3.10 30.75
C LEU A 39 27.83 4.34 30.64
N GLU A 40 29.00 4.24 31.26
CA GLU A 40 30.03 5.26 31.10
C GLU A 40 30.47 5.37 29.65
N PRO A 41 30.82 6.57 29.16
CA PRO A 41 31.15 6.80 27.74
C PRO A 41 32.29 5.93 27.20
N GLU A 42 33.21 5.51 28.06
CA GLU A 42 34.36 4.70 27.69
C GLU A 42 34.15 3.18 27.90
N SER A 43 32.96 2.77 28.38
CA SER A 43 32.64 1.37 28.62
C SER A 43 32.39 0.63 27.32
N GLU A 44 33.11 -0.47 27.14
CA GLU A 44 32.83 -1.43 26.07
C GLU A 44 31.53 -2.21 26.38
N LEU A 45 30.69 -2.38 25.37
CA LEU A 45 29.42 -3.09 25.46
C LEU A 45 29.28 -4.09 24.31
N GLU A 46 29.09 -5.34 24.64
CA GLU A 46 28.78 -6.41 23.70
C GLU A 46 27.46 -7.08 24.09
N VAL A 47 26.58 -7.30 23.11
CA VAL A 47 25.30 -7.97 23.30
C VAL A 47 25.20 -9.13 22.32
N TYR A 48 24.95 -10.32 22.83
CA TYR A 48 24.87 -11.53 22.01
C TYR A 48 23.78 -12.47 22.50
N ILE A 49 23.38 -13.39 21.64
CA ILE A 49 22.48 -14.48 22.01
C ILE A 49 23.35 -15.69 22.34
N ASP A 50 23.21 -16.19 23.54
CA ASP A 50 23.91 -17.38 23.99
C ASP A 50 23.32 -18.63 23.29
N ASP A 51 24.12 -19.31 22.50
CA ASP A 51 23.71 -20.46 21.70
C ASP A 51 23.18 -21.64 22.53
N LEU A 52 23.64 -21.78 23.80
CA LEU A 52 23.24 -22.88 24.69
C LEU A 52 21.88 -22.62 25.33
N SER A 53 21.68 -21.43 25.87
CA SER A 53 20.44 -21.06 26.58
C SER A 53 19.42 -20.39 25.69
N GLY A 54 19.84 -19.83 24.53
CA GLY A 54 19.01 -19.01 23.64
C GLY A 54 18.60 -17.67 24.26
N ASN A 55 19.24 -17.23 25.31
CA ASN A 55 18.96 -15.98 26.01
C ASN A 55 19.92 -14.87 25.54
N ILE A 56 19.48 -13.64 25.68
CA ILE A 56 20.34 -12.47 25.43
C ILE A 56 21.24 -12.27 26.62
N LYS A 57 22.55 -12.28 26.38
CA LYS A 57 23.58 -11.90 27.33
C LYS A 57 24.19 -10.55 26.94
N VAL A 58 24.51 -9.80 27.97
CA VAL A 58 25.07 -8.46 27.88
C VAL A 58 26.40 -8.50 28.64
N LYS A 59 27.47 -8.23 27.90
CA LYS A 59 28.83 -8.11 28.43
C LYS A 59 29.22 -6.66 28.38
N PHE A 60 29.57 -6.05 29.48
CA PHE A 60 29.92 -4.63 29.55
C PHE A 60 30.97 -4.36 30.63
N GLN A 61 31.64 -3.25 30.48
CA GLN A 61 32.62 -2.78 31.45
C GLN A 61 31.96 -1.84 32.46
N SER A 62 32.18 -2.10 33.75
CA SER A 62 31.76 -1.27 34.88
C SER A 62 32.93 -0.58 35.50
N LEU A 63 32.83 0.74 35.72
CA LEU A 63 33.84 1.53 36.41
C LEU A 63 33.79 1.29 37.89
N VAL A 64 34.96 1.01 38.51
CA VAL A 64 35.08 0.83 39.95
C VAL A 64 35.06 2.18 40.65
N VAL A 65 34.06 2.37 41.52
CA VAL A 65 33.81 3.63 42.24
C VAL A 65 33.67 3.37 43.75
N GLU A 66 33.74 4.42 44.55
CA GLU A 66 33.49 4.27 46.01
C GLU A 66 32.00 4.01 46.28
N ARG A 67 31.13 4.64 45.53
CA ARG A 67 29.66 4.52 45.66
C ARG A 67 29.01 4.45 44.28
N GLU A 68 28.19 3.45 44.08
CA GLU A 68 27.47 3.24 42.85
C GLU A 68 26.33 4.24 42.69
N GLU A 69 26.27 4.89 41.50
CA GLU A 69 25.19 5.81 41.09
C GLU A 69 24.45 5.33 39.84
N GLY A 70 24.95 4.29 39.17
CA GLY A 70 24.36 3.80 37.91
C GLY A 70 24.81 2.42 37.45
N LEU A 71 24.23 1.94 36.38
CA LEU A 71 24.43 0.60 35.81
C LEU A 71 25.89 0.33 35.37
N GLY A 72 26.62 1.36 34.95
CA GLY A 72 28.00 1.29 34.47
C GLY A 72 29.03 1.38 35.59
N GLN A 73 28.62 1.29 36.86
CA GLN A 73 29.47 1.43 38.04
C GLN A 73 29.37 0.22 38.93
N ILE A 74 30.44 -0.06 39.67
CA ILE A 74 30.52 -1.13 40.68
C ILE A 74 31.29 -0.62 41.88
N SER A 75 30.84 -0.93 43.10
CA SER A 75 31.55 -0.51 44.28
C SER A 75 32.89 -1.24 44.42
N LEU A 76 33.88 -0.57 45.01
CA LEU A 76 35.20 -1.16 45.25
C LEU A 76 35.11 -2.42 46.12
N THR A 77 34.15 -2.47 47.05
CA THR A 77 33.94 -3.61 47.95
C THR A 77 33.44 -4.82 47.16
N GLU A 78 32.39 -4.64 46.37
CA GLU A 78 31.83 -5.71 45.53
C GLU A 78 32.82 -6.16 44.45
N ALA A 79 33.55 -5.20 43.84
CA ALA A 79 34.55 -5.48 42.83
C ALA A 79 35.69 -6.37 43.37
N ARG A 80 36.11 -6.17 44.60
CA ARG A 80 37.14 -6.99 45.25
C ARG A 80 36.65 -8.35 45.74
N GLU A 81 35.39 -8.42 46.14
CA GLU A 81 34.79 -9.68 46.63
C GLU A 81 34.45 -10.64 45.49
N GLU A 82 33.88 -10.12 44.38
CA GLU A 82 33.33 -10.97 43.34
C GLU A 82 34.25 -11.15 42.11
N TYR A 83 35.18 -10.20 41.88
CA TYR A 83 35.95 -10.19 40.61
C TYR A 83 37.46 -10.27 40.85
N ASP A 84 38.08 -9.23 41.40
CA ASP A 84 39.54 -9.17 41.61
C ASP A 84 39.88 -8.49 42.93
N PRO A 85 40.54 -9.18 43.91
CA PRO A 85 40.93 -8.61 45.20
C PRO A 85 41.92 -7.44 45.11
N GLU A 86 42.67 -7.32 44.00
CA GLU A 86 43.70 -6.28 43.81
C GLU A 86 43.18 -5.07 43.04
N VAL A 87 41.89 -5.04 42.65
CA VAL A 87 41.31 -3.93 41.86
C VAL A 87 41.36 -2.61 42.63
N GLN A 88 41.57 -1.51 41.86
CA GLN A 88 41.67 -0.15 42.37
C GLN A 88 40.53 0.74 41.80
N LEU A 89 40.23 1.83 42.52
CA LEU A 89 39.30 2.85 42.06
C LEU A 89 39.70 3.39 40.70
N GLY A 90 38.72 3.57 39.81
CA GLY A 90 38.93 4.08 38.45
C GLY A 90 39.31 3.02 37.42
N GLN A 91 39.44 1.77 37.80
CA GLN A 91 39.62 0.64 36.86
C GLN A 91 38.28 0.14 36.33
N PHE A 92 38.31 -0.48 35.15
CA PHE A 92 37.14 -1.12 34.56
C PHE A 92 37.16 -2.61 34.81
N ILE A 93 36.01 -3.18 35.20
CA ILE A 93 35.80 -4.61 35.38
C ILE A 93 34.75 -5.08 34.35
N GLU A 94 35.03 -6.19 33.71
CA GLU A 94 34.10 -6.84 32.79
C GLU A 94 33.02 -7.62 33.56
N LYS A 95 31.75 -7.26 33.29
CA LYS A 95 30.57 -7.91 33.89
C LYS A 95 29.70 -8.52 32.78
N THR A 96 29.23 -9.75 32.99
CA THR A 96 28.29 -10.40 32.06
C THR A 96 27.00 -10.71 32.82
N MET A 97 25.90 -10.19 32.30
CA MET A 97 24.55 -10.38 32.87
C MET A 97 23.57 -10.88 31.81
N SER A 98 22.56 -11.63 32.25
CA SER A 98 21.41 -11.92 31.39
C SER A 98 20.50 -10.70 31.30
N LEU A 99 19.86 -10.47 30.14
CA LEU A 99 18.93 -9.36 29.97
C LEU A 99 17.81 -9.33 31.04
N TYR A 100 17.45 -10.50 31.58
CA TYR A 100 16.41 -10.62 32.62
C TYR A 100 16.86 -10.18 34.03
N GLU A 101 18.15 -10.00 34.25
CA GLU A 101 18.72 -9.54 35.53
C GLU A 101 18.70 -8.02 35.66
N PHE A 102 18.40 -7.30 34.55
CA PHE A 102 18.27 -5.86 34.57
C PHE A 102 16.93 -5.41 35.18
N GLU A 103 16.86 -4.15 35.57
CA GLU A 103 15.65 -3.57 36.14
C GLU A 103 14.43 -3.75 35.21
N PRO A 104 13.25 -4.11 35.74
CA PRO A 104 12.04 -4.33 34.97
C PRO A 104 11.62 -3.10 34.12
N LYS A 105 11.93 -1.89 34.59
CA LYS A 105 11.66 -0.64 33.88
C LYS A 105 12.51 -0.51 32.61
N LEU A 106 13.76 -0.94 32.68
CA LEU A 106 14.68 -0.96 31.55
C LEU A 106 14.24 -1.97 30.49
N ILE A 107 13.89 -3.18 30.94
CA ILE A 107 13.38 -4.25 30.07
C ILE A 107 12.12 -3.79 29.31
N LYS A 108 11.17 -3.14 29.99
CA LYS A 108 9.97 -2.57 29.34
C LYS A 108 10.30 -1.51 28.28
N THR A 109 11.31 -0.68 28.55
CA THR A 109 11.76 0.33 27.60
C THR A 109 12.34 -0.32 26.35
N ILE A 110 13.19 -1.33 26.52
CA ILE A 110 13.76 -2.11 25.41
C ILE A 110 12.66 -2.80 24.60
N GLN A 111 11.71 -3.45 25.28
CA GLN A 111 10.57 -4.10 24.62
C GLN A 111 9.77 -3.13 23.73
N LYS A 112 9.50 -1.92 24.26
CA LYS A 112 8.80 -0.89 23.49
C LYS A 112 9.58 -0.46 22.24
N ILE A 113 10.88 -0.23 22.36
CA ILE A 113 11.75 0.14 21.24
C ILE A 113 11.77 -0.97 20.17
N ILE A 114 11.86 -2.24 20.59
CA ILE A 114 11.81 -3.38 19.69
C ILE A 114 10.47 -3.44 18.95
N GLN A 115 9.35 -3.30 19.67
CA GLN A 115 8.01 -3.28 19.04
C GLN A 115 7.87 -2.16 18.00
N ASP A 116 8.32 -0.95 18.33
CA ASP A 116 8.28 0.20 17.43
C ASP A 116 9.15 -0.01 16.17
N LYS A 117 10.35 -0.63 16.33
CA LYS A 117 11.23 -0.94 15.19
C LYS A 117 10.68 -2.06 14.31
N ILE A 118 10.13 -3.11 14.89
CA ILE A 118 9.50 -4.21 14.13
C ILE A 118 8.30 -3.68 13.35
N ARG A 119 7.48 -2.83 13.97
CA ARG A 119 6.35 -2.20 13.28
C ARG A 119 6.80 -1.37 12.08
N LYS A 120 7.87 -0.58 12.22
CA LYS A 120 8.43 0.17 11.08
C LYS A 120 8.87 -0.75 9.94
N LEU A 121 9.52 -1.88 10.26
CA LEU A 121 9.90 -2.84 9.22
C LEU A 121 8.71 -3.44 8.48
N GLU A 122 7.62 -3.73 9.21
CA GLU A 122 6.37 -4.20 8.60
C GLU A 122 5.80 -3.15 7.67
N ASP A 123 5.74 -1.89 8.12
CA ASP A 123 5.26 -0.77 7.33
C ASP A 123 6.11 -0.56 6.07
N ASP A 124 7.45 -0.61 6.19
CA ASP A 124 8.38 -0.46 5.06
C ASP A 124 8.23 -1.62 4.06
N LYS A 125 8.07 -2.85 4.54
CA LYS A 125 7.82 -4.02 3.69
C LYS A 125 6.51 -3.88 2.93
N ILE A 126 5.43 -3.55 3.64
CA ILE A 126 4.12 -3.28 3.04
C ILE A 126 4.24 -2.17 1.99
N GLN A 127 4.89 -1.05 2.31
CA GLN A 127 5.12 0.03 1.34
C GLN A 127 5.88 -0.44 0.10
N ASN A 128 6.94 -1.22 0.26
CA ASN A 128 7.77 -1.69 -0.86
C ASN A 128 7.02 -2.69 -1.74
N ASP A 129 6.29 -3.63 -1.15
CA ASP A 129 5.51 -4.61 -1.90
C ASP A 129 4.34 -3.96 -2.64
N PHE A 130 3.70 -2.96 -2.01
CA PHE A 130 2.61 -2.22 -2.64
C PHE A 130 3.04 -1.14 -3.62
N ASN A 131 4.22 -0.55 -3.48
CA ASN A 131 4.74 0.35 -4.50
C ASN A 131 4.86 -0.36 -5.86
N LYS A 132 5.07 -1.68 -5.85
CA LYS A 132 5.03 -2.52 -7.07
C LYS A 132 3.60 -2.77 -7.57
N GLN A 133 2.62 -2.71 -6.68
CA GLN A 133 1.19 -2.93 -6.99
C GLN A 133 0.39 -1.63 -7.08
N LYS A 134 1.01 -0.48 -6.81
CA LYS A 134 0.39 0.83 -7.04
C LYS A 134 -0.04 0.92 -8.51
N HIS A 135 -1.22 1.44 -8.75
CA HIS A 135 -1.81 1.53 -10.09
C HIS A 135 -2.22 0.18 -10.71
N THR A 136 -2.51 -0.83 -9.88
CA THR A 136 -3.10 -2.11 -10.31
C THR A 136 -4.48 -2.34 -9.70
N ILE A 137 -5.18 -3.35 -10.21
CA ILE A 137 -6.42 -3.84 -9.60
C ILE A 137 -6.06 -4.93 -8.59
N VAL A 138 -6.65 -4.85 -7.41
CA VAL A 138 -6.62 -5.90 -6.39
C VAL A 138 -8.01 -6.49 -6.21
N THR A 139 -8.05 -7.77 -5.89
CA THR A 139 -9.27 -8.47 -5.49
C THR A 139 -9.18 -8.80 -4.02
N GLY A 140 -10.19 -8.46 -3.25
CA GLY A 140 -10.24 -8.76 -1.83
C GLY A 140 -11.63 -9.10 -1.36
N LYS A 141 -11.74 -9.51 -0.09
CA LYS A 141 -13.00 -9.85 0.57
C LYS A 141 -13.38 -8.79 1.58
N ILE A 142 -14.60 -8.31 1.54
CA ILE A 142 -15.09 -7.32 2.50
C ILE A 142 -15.17 -7.95 3.89
N LYS A 143 -14.43 -7.39 4.83
CA LYS A 143 -14.28 -7.86 6.21
C LYS A 143 -15.19 -7.11 7.16
N ALA A 144 -15.32 -5.80 6.99
CA ALA A 144 -16.13 -4.93 7.83
C ALA A 144 -16.48 -3.64 7.10
N ILE A 145 -17.36 -2.85 7.71
CA ILE A 145 -17.66 -1.47 7.33
C ILE A 145 -17.19 -0.60 8.49
N ASP A 146 -16.46 0.46 8.21
CA ASP A 146 -16.00 1.41 9.24
C ASP A 146 -17.12 2.37 9.67
N ASP A 147 -16.85 3.20 10.69
CA ASP A 147 -17.81 4.15 11.26
C ASP A 147 -18.19 5.28 10.26
N PHE A 148 -17.45 5.44 9.17
CA PHE A 148 -17.66 6.45 8.14
C PHE A 148 -18.29 5.88 6.85
N GLY A 149 -18.66 4.59 6.85
CA GLY A 149 -19.23 3.91 5.69
C GLY A 149 -18.21 3.35 4.70
N GLY A 150 -16.92 3.41 5.01
CA GLY A 150 -15.85 2.81 4.21
C GLY A 150 -15.83 1.28 4.35
N TYR A 151 -15.52 0.57 3.27
CA TYR A 151 -15.33 -0.87 3.32
C TYR A 151 -13.88 -1.20 3.69
N ILE A 152 -13.71 -2.03 4.74
CA ILE A 152 -12.44 -2.67 5.09
C ILE A 152 -12.37 -3.99 4.32
N ILE A 153 -11.37 -4.11 3.46
CA ILE A 153 -11.22 -5.21 2.49
C ILE A 153 -9.94 -5.98 2.81
N ASP A 154 -10.08 -7.26 3.09
CA ASP A 154 -8.96 -8.19 3.24
C ASP A 154 -8.45 -8.58 1.84
N ILE A 155 -7.20 -8.18 1.54
CA ILE A 155 -6.53 -8.48 0.28
C ILE A 155 -5.47 -9.57 0.42
N GLY A 156 -5.55 -10.37 1.50
CA GLY A 156 -4.78 -11.59 1.76
C GLY A 156 -3.64 -11.40 2.75
N TYR A 157 -2.88 -10.32 2.70
CA TYR A 157 -1.73 -10.07 3.58
C TYR A 157 -1.87 -8.78 4.40
N THR A 158 -2.83 -7.94 4.06
CA THR A 158 -3.19 -6.73 4.82
C THR A 158 -4.62 -6.31 4.51
N ASP A 159 -5.16 -5.44 5.35
CA ASP A 159 -6.45 -4.82 5.14
C ASP A 159 -6.28 -3.54 4.30
N ALA A 160 -7.18 -3.31 3.35
CA ALA A 160 -7.26 -2.11 2.54
C ALA A 160 -8.58 -1.38 2.81
N LEU A 161 -8.59 -0.06 2.62
CA LEU A 161 -9.76 0.78 2.81
C LEU A 161 -10.29 1.26 1.46
N LEU A 162 -11.57 1.03 1.21
CA LEU A 162 -12.35 1.67 0.15
C LEU A 162 -13.24 2.72 0.81
N PRO A 163 -12.81 4.01 0.87
CA PRO A 163 -13.57 5.06 1.53
C PRO A 163 -14.89 5.35 0.80
N LEU A 164 -15.84 5.98 1.48
CA LEU A 164 -17.18 6.23 0.96
C LEU A 164 -17.17 7.08 -0.33
N ASP A 165 -16.30 8.07 -0.42
CA ASP A 165 -16.11 8.95 -1.59
C ASP A 165 -15.48 8.25 -2.82
N GLU A 166 -14.89 7.09 -2.62
CA GLU A 166 -14.31 6.24 -3.66
C GLU A 166 -15.22 5.04 -4.03
N GLN A 167 -16.41 4.96 -3.44
CA GLN A 167 -17.44 3.98 -3.76
C GLN A 167 -18.40 4.53 -4.82
N ILE A 168 -19.03 3.65 -5.58
CA ILE A 168 -20.07 4.00 -6.56
C ILE A 168 -21.42 3.92 -5.86
N GLU A 169 -22.22 4.98 -5.91
CA GLU A 169 -23.48 5.11 -5.16
C GLU A 169 -24.49 3.98 -5.42
N ASN A 170 -24.45 3.38 -6.60
CA ASN A 170 -25.37 2.31 -6.99
C ASN A 170 -24.82 0.89 -6.73
N GLU A 171 -23.62 0.78 -6.15
CA GLU A 171 -23.01 -0.50 -5.80
C GLU A 171 -23.17 -0.79 -4.30
N PHE A 172 -23.84 -1.88 -3.98
CA PHE A 172 -24.04 -2.31 -2.59
C PHE A 172 -23.40 -3.66 -2.36
N TYR A 173 -22.46 -3.69 -1.43
CA TYR A 173 -21.74 -4.90 -1.06
C TYR A 173 -22.02 -5.33 0.36
N ARG A 174 -21.99 -6.64 0.61
CA ARG A 174 -22.14 -7.24 1.93
C ARG A 174 -20.80 -7.72 2.46
N VAL A 175 -20.68 -7.74 3.78
CA VAL A 175 -19.54 -8.39 4.44
C VAL A 175 -19.44 -9.83 3.99
N GLY A 176 -18.26 -10.24 3.57
CA GLY A 176 -17.98 -11.57 3.03
C GLY A 176 -18.01 -11.67 1.51
N GLU A 177 -18.46 -10.65 0.77
CA GLU A 177 -18.41 -10.61 -0.69
C GLU A 177 -17.02 -10.23 -1.20
N ASN A 178 -16.69 -10.72 -2.40
CA ASN A 178 -15.47 -10.34 -3.09
C ASN A 178 -15.69 -9.05 -3.87
N ILE A 179 -14.68 -8.18 -3.88
CA ILE A 179 -14.71 -6.92 -4.61
C ILE A 179 -13.36 -6.72 -5.31
N LYS A 180 -13.40 -6.16 -6.52
CA LYS A 180 -12.22 -5.65 -7.21
C LYS A 180 -12.18 -4.14 -7.08
N ALA A 181 -10.98 -3.59 -6.83
CA ALA A 181 -10.80 -2.15 -6.76
C ALA A 181 -9.37 -1.77 -7.20
N TYR A 182 -9.22 -0.52 -7.58
CA TYR A 182 -7.95 0.06 -8.01
C TYR A 182 -7.17 0.63 -6.83
N VAL A 183 -5.87 0.34 -6.76
CA VAL A 183 -5.00 0.89 -5.71
C VAL A 183 -4.59 2.30 -6.08
N VAL A 184 -5.20 3.29 -5.42
CA VAL A 184 -4.92 4.71 -5.68
C VAL A 184 -3.67 5.17 -4.95
N ASN A 185 -3.59 4.87 -3.66
CA ASN A 185 -2.52 5.37 -2.82
C ASN A 185 -2.25 4.47 -1.62
N ILE A 186 -1.07 4.69 -1.03
CA ILE A 186 -0.63 4.06 0.21
C ILE A 186 -0.33 5.18 1.17
N ARG A 187 -0.97 5.19 2.34
CA ARG A 187 -0.79 6.21 3.37
C ARG A 187 -0.21 5.56 4.63
N SER A 188 0.83 6.15 5.19
CA SER A 188 1.31 5.81 6.53
C SER A 188 0.43 6.52 7.56
N GLY A 189 -0.26 5.74 8.39
CA GLY A 189 -1.10 6.22 9.48
C GLY A 189 -0.48 5.96 10.86
N LYS A 190 -1.14 6.41 11.92
CA LYS A 190 -0.71 6.13 13.30
C LYS A 190 -0.75 4.64 13.63
N ASP A 191 -1.64 3.90 12.96
CA ASP A 191 -1.88 2.47 13.19
C ASP A 191 -1.29 1.55 12.13
N GLY A 192 -0.38 2.06 11.29
CA GLY A 192 0.30 1.32 10.23
C GLY A 192 0.02 1.87 8.84
N VAL A 193 0.35 1.08 7.82
CA VAL A 193 0.12 1.43 6.41
C VAL A 193 -1.32 1.13 6.03
N VAL A 194 -2.00 2.13 5.48
CA VAL A 194 -3.36 2.01 4.94
C VAL A 194 -3.31 2.10 3.42
N ILE A 195 -3.81 1.06 2.76
CA ILE A 195 -3.96 1.02 1.31
C ILE A 195 -5.33 1.59 0.97
N VAL A 196 -5.33 2.64 0.15
CA VAL A 196 -6.56 3.30 -0.28
C VAL A 196 -6.94 2.77 -1.66
N LEU A 197 -8.15 2.24 -1.73
CA LEU A 197 -8.74 1.69 -2.94
C LEU A 197 -9.77 2.66 -3.52
N SER A 198 -10.05 2.53 -4.82
CA SER A 198 -11.08 3.28 -5.53
C SER A 198 -11.80 2.41 -6.54
N ARG A 199 -13.10 2.66 -6.67
CA ARG A 199 -13.94 2.18 -7.78
C ARG A 199 -14.43 3.32 -8.69
N THR A 200 -14.28 4.57 -8.22
CA THR A 200 -14.64 5.77 -8.99
C THR A 200 -13.56 6.22 -9.97
N ASN A 201 -12.30 5.89 -9.71
CA ASN A 201 -11.15 6.34 -10.49
C ASN A 201 -11.21 5.85 -11.95
N PRO A 202 -11.01 6.70 -12.98
CA PRO A 202 -10.97 6.29 -14.39
C PRO A 202 -9.89 5.23 -14.70
N GLU A 203 -8.77 5.22 -13.98
CA GLU A 203 -7.73 4.22 -14.15
C GLU A 203 -8.21 2.80 -13.78
N PHE A 204 -9.25 2.67 -12.95
CA PHE A 204 -9.89 1.37 -12.68
C PHE A 204 -10.46 0.78 -13.98
N VAL A 205 -11.21 1.57 -14.75
CA VAL A 205 -11.75 1.14 -16.05
C VAL A 205 -10.61 0.80 -17.01
N LYS A 206 -9.58 1.64 -17.09
CA LYS A 206 -8.41 1.39 -17.94
C LYS A 206 -7.76 0.04 -17.65
N LYS A 207 -7.58 -0.29 -16.38
CA LYS A 207 -7.01 -1.58 -15.97
C LYS A 207 -7.93 -2.77 -16.26
N LEU A 208 -9.25 -2.58 -16.21
CA LEU A 208 -10.20 -3.60 -16.67
C LEU A 208 -10.07 -3.83 -18.18
N PHE A 209 -9.94 -2.77 -18.99
CA PHE A 209 -9.70 -2.88 -20.42
C PHE A 209 -8.36 -3.57 -20.72
N GLU A 210 -7.29 -3.21 -20.04
CA GLU A 210 -5.97 -3.89 -20.17
C GLU A 210 -6.05 -5.38 -19.84
N ALA A 211 -6.87 -5.78 -18.87
CA ALA A 211 -7.01 -7.17 -18.45
C ALA A 211 -7.87 -8.02 -19.42
N GLU A 212 -8.92 -7.42 -20.02
CA GLU A 212 -9.89 -8.15 -20.84
C GLU A 212 -9.55 -8.10 -22.35
N ILE A 213 -8.76 -7.13 -22.80
CA ILE A 213 -8.50 -6.85 -24.20
C ILE A 213 -7.01 -7.02 -24.53
N PRO A 214 -6.62 -8.15 -25.13
CA PRO A 214 -5.21 -8.44 -25.43
C PRO A 214 -4.52 -7.38 -26.28
N GLU A 215 -5.23 -6.79 -27.23
CA GLU A 215 -4.70 -5.76 -28.14
C GLU A 215 -4.35 -4.45 -27.42
N ILE A 216 -5.03 -4.17 -26.29
CA ILE A 216 -4.69 -3.05 -25.39
C ILE A 216 -3.49 -3.44 -24.52
N PHE A 217 -3.47 -4.67 -23.99
CA PHE A 217 -2.37 -5.16 -23.20
C PHE A 217 -1.05 -5.18 -23.96
N THR A 218 -1.06 -5.58 -25.24
CA THR A 218 0.12 -5.59 -26.11
C THR A 218 0.51 -4.20 -26.61
N GLY A 219 -0.35 -3.19 -26.44
CA GLY A 219 -0.12 -1.82 -26.88
C GLY A 219 -0.43 -1.58 -28.36
N GLU A 220 -1.04 -2.53 -29.08
CA GLU A 220 -1.51 -2.35 -30.47
C GLU A 220 -2.68 -1.36 -30.52
N ILE A 221 -3.53 -1.35 -29.50
CA ILE A 221 -4.54 -0.33 -29.24
C ILE A 221 -4.14 0.45 -27.99
N LYS A 222 -4.15 1.77 -28.10
CA LYS A 222 -3.83 2.66 -26.97
C LYS A 222 -5.09 3.36 -26.48
N ILE A 223 -5.27 3.40 -25.17
CA ILE A 223 -6.26 4.25 -24.52
C ILE A 223 -5.65 5.64 -24.39
N ARG A 224 -6.21 6.63 -25.10
CA ARG A 224 -5.78 8.02 -25.07
C ARG A 224 -6.37 8.78 -23.89
N LYS A 225 -7.67 8.63 -23.70
CA LYS A 225 -8.43 9.33 -22.67
C LYS A 225 -9.59 8.48 -22.17
N ILE A 226 -9.92 8.62 -20.91
CA ILE A 226 -11.16 8.09 -20.32
C ILE A 226 -11.87 9.24 -19.64
N VAL A 227 -13.14 9.43 -19.99
CA VAL A 227 -14.06 10.35 -19.32
C VAL A 227 -15.14 9.50 -18.67
N ARG A 228 -15.31 9.64 -17.35
CA ARG A 228 -16.15 8.74 -16.58
C ARG A 228 -17.07 9.51 -15.63
N GLU A 229 -18.32 9.14 -15.63
CA GLU A 229 -19.29 9.41 -14.59
C GLU A 229 -19.58 8.07 -13.88
N PRO A 230 -18.95 7.83 -12.71
CA PRO A 230 -18.94 6.50 -12.07
C PRO A 230 -20.34 5.96 -11.82
N GLY A 231 -20.58 4.69 -12.20
CA GLY A 231 -21.88 4.03 -12.07
C GLY A 231 -22.93 4.43 -13.11
N ILE A 232 -22.64 5.40 -13.96
CA ILE A 232 -23.56 5.87 -15.01
C ILE A 232 -22.99 5.57 -16.39
N ARG A 233 -21.88 6.21 -16.76
CA ARG A 233 -21.34 6.10 -18.10
C ARG A 233 -19.84 6.39 -18.16
N THR A 234 -19.15 5.64 -19.01
CA THR A 234 -17.73 5.86 -19.34
C THR A 234 -17.54 5.96 -20.85
N LYS A 235 -16.83 6.99 -21.32
CA LYS A 235 -16.34 7.09 -22.70
C LYS A 235 -14.85 6.81 -22.72
N VAL A 236 -14.43 5.87 -23.59
CA VAL A 236 -13.04 5.43 -23.74
C VAL A 236 -12.55 5.78 -25.13
N GLU A 237 -11.61 6.70 -25.20
CA GLU A 237 -10.98 7.13 -26.45
C GLU A 237 -9.82 6.19 -26.81
N LEU A 238 -9.92 5.57 -27.98
CA LEU A 238 -8.97 4.57 -28.46
C LEU A 238 -8.26 5.03 -29.74
N GLU A 239 -6.98 4.69 -29.84
CA GLU A 239 -6.15 4.89 -31.01
C GLU A 239 -5.43 3.58 -31.37
N THR A 240 -5.28 3.33 -32.66
CA THR A 240 -4.39 2.28 -33.18
C THR A 240 -3.56 2.79 -34.34
N ALA A 241 -2.29 2.42 -34.37
CA ALA A 241 -1.41 2.67 -35.51
C ALA A 241 -1.53 1.57 -36.60
N ASN A 242 -2.20 0.48 -36.29
CA ASN A 242 -2.34 -0.66 -37.20
C ASN A 242 -3.69 -0.59 -37.95
N PRO A 243 -3.70 -0.27 -39.24
CA PRO A 243 -4.94 -0.11 -40.00
C PRO A 243 -5.74 -1.42 -40.20
N LYS A 244 -5.14 -2.56 -39.82
CA LYS A 244 -5.82 -3.87 -39.89
C LYS A 244 -6.63 -4.18 -38.66
N ILE A 245 -6.47 -3.42 -37.58
CA ILE A 245 -7.17 -3.62 -36.32
C ILE A 245 -8.27 -2.56 -36.22
N ASP A 246 -9.49 -3.01 -36.10
CA ASP A 246 -10.60 -2.15 -35.72
C ASP A 246 -10.71 -2.11 -34.21
N PRO A 247 -10.45 -0.94 -33.55
CA PRO A 247 -10.46 -0.84 -32.10
C PRO A 247 -11.82 -1.17 -31.47
N VAL A 248 -12.91 -0.85 -32.15
CA VAL A 248 -14.28 -1.11 -31.67
C VAL A 248 -14.53 -2.62 -31.64
N ILE A 249 -14.25 -3.30 -32.75
CA ILE A 249 -14.45 -4.75 -32.86
C ILE A 249 -13.57 -5.50 -31.86
N ALA A 250 -12.32 -5.08 -31.68
CA ALA A 250 -11.39 -5.68 -30.71
C ALA A 250 -11.90 -5.55 -29.28
N CYS A 251 -12.41 -4.39 -28.90
CA CYS A 251 -12.94 -4.14 -27.56
C CYS A 251 -14.28 -4.83 -27.29
N VAL A 252 -15.16 -4.84 -28.26
CA VAL A 252 -16.47 -5.53 -28.16
C VAL A 252 -16.25 -7.05 -28.03
N GLY A 253 -15.34 -7.60 -28.82
CA GLY A 253 -15.03 -9.02 -28.84
C GLY A 253 -16.12 -9.88 -29.47
N PRO A 254 -15.90 -11.21 -29.58
CA PRO A 254 -16.86 -12.13 -30.16
C PRO A 254 -18.19 -12.10 -29.40
N LYS A 255 -19.28 -11.74 -30.08
CA LYS A 255 -20.66 -11.63 -29.49
C LYS A 255 -20.73 -10.66 -28.29
N GLY A 256 -19.85 -9.68 -28.20
CA GLY A 256 -19.86 -8.69 -27.11
C GLY A 256 -19.25 -9.16 -25.79
N THR A 257 -18.65 -10.36 -25.75
CA THR A 257 -18.22 -10.97 -24.48
C THR A 257 -17.20 -10.16 -23.69
N ARG A 258 -16.26 -9.46 -24.34
CA ARG A 258 -15.23 -8.67 -23.66
C ARG A 258 -15.83 -7.43 -22.99
N ILE A 259 -16.58 -6.64 -23.74
CA ILE A 259 -17.20 -5.43 -23.20
C ILE A 259 -18.26 -5.75 -22.12
N ASP A 260 -18.98 -6.85 -22.29
CA ASP A 260 -19.97 -7.30 -21.29
C ASP A 260 -19.32 -7.78 -19.99
N SER A 261 -18.12 -8.37 -20.05
CA SER A 261 -17.34 -8.72 -18.86
C SER A 261 -16.99 -7.45 -18.06
N ILE A 262 -16.53 -6.42 -18.75
CA ILE A 262 -16.19 -5.12 -18.13
C ILE A 262 -17.45 -4.45 -17.55
N ARG A 263 -18.56 -4.41 -18.32
CA ARG A 263 -19.83 -3.86 -17.85
C ARG A 263 -20.37 -4.58 -16.62
N LYS A 264 -20.24 -5.91 -16.58
CA LYS A 264 -20.66 -6.71 -15.44
C LYS A 264 -19.85 -6.37 -14.20
N GLU A 265 -18.54 -6.20 -14.33
CA GLU A 265 -17.69 -5.77 -13.22
C GLU A 265 -18.07 -4.36 -12.71
N LEU A 266 -18.48 -3.47 -13.60
CA LEU A 266 -18.92 -2.11 -13.30
C LEU A 266 -20.43 -2.01 -12.99
N HIS A 267 -21.09 -3.12 -12.66
CA HIS A 267 -22.51 -3.22 -12.27
C HIS A 267 -23.47 -2.55 -13.29
N GLY A 268 -23.14 -2.62 -14.57
CA GLY A 268 -24.01 -2.13 -15.66
C GLY A 268 -23.71 -0.71 -16.12
N GLU A 269 -22.62 -0.10 -15.68
CA GLU A 269 -22.14 1.20 -16.18
C GLU A 269 -22.03 1.16 -17.71
N GLN A 270 -22.59 2.17 -18.39
CA GLN A 270 -22.60 2.24 -19.84
C GLN A 270 -21.19 2.59 -20.36
N ILE A 271 -20.69 1.81 -21.31
CA ILE A 271 -19.36 2.04 -21.90
C ILE A 271 -19.50 2.35 -23.37
N ASP A 272 -18.97 3.52 -23.78
CA ASP A 272 -18.90 3.95 -25.15
C ASP A 272 -17.44 4.01 -25.61
N ILE A 273 -17.18 3.44 -26.77
CA ILE A 273 -15.88 3.45 -27.40
C ILE A 273 -15.84 4.58 -28.45
N VAL A 274 -14.84 5.46 -28.29
CA VAL A 274 -14.62 6.61 -29.18
C VAL A 274 -13.31 6.41 -29.94
N ILE A 275 -13.31 6.48 -31.24
CA ILE A 275 -12.10 6.39 -32.04
C ILE A 275 -11.44 7.76 -32.09
N HIS A 276 -10.15 7.81 -31.75
CA HIS A 276 -9.35 9.03 -31.81
C HIS A 276 -9.25 9.58 -33.23
N SER A 277 -9.30 10.89 -33.36
CA SER A 277 -9.03 11.60 -34.60
C SER A 277 -8.28 12.89 -34.33
N ASP A 278 -7.23 13.17 -35.12
CA ASP A 278 -6.50 14.44 -35.07
C ASP A 278 -7.32 15.62 -35.62
N ASP A 279 -8.36 15.33 -36.37
CA ASP A 279 -9.33 16.31 -36.84
C ASP A 279 -10.36 16.62 -35.74
N PRO A 280 -10.41 17.86 -35.21
CA PRO A 280 -11.31 18.21 -34.11
C PRO A 280 -12.79 18.05 -34.45
N GLU A 281 -13.20 18.34 -35.71
CA GLU A 281 -14.59 18.17 -36.14
C GLU A 281 -14.99 16.70 -36.09
N LYS A 282 -14.15 15.83 -36.62
CA LYS A 282 -14.34 14.37 -36.58
C LYS A 282 -14.26 13.80 -35.19
N MET A 283 -13.40 14.36 -34.34
CA MET A 283 -13.33 13.94 -32.92
C MET A 283 -14.63 14.21 -32.18
N VAL A 284 -15.26 15.38 -32.42
CA VAL A 284 -16.57 15.70 -31.84
C VAL A 284 -17.66 14.75 -32.38
N GLU A 285 -17.66 14.45 -33.70
CA GLU A 285 -18.58 13.47 -34.29
C GLU A 285 -18.45 12.09 -33.60
N ASN A 286 -17.23 11.58 -33.49
CA ASN A 286 -16.95 10.29 -32.87
C ASN A 286 -17.38 10.26 -31.39
N ALA A 287 -17.14 11.36 -30.65
CA ALA A 287 -17.49 11.46 -29.22
C ALA A 287 -19.00 11.54 -28.99
N LEU A 288 -19.75 12.17 -29.90
CA LEU A 288 -21.21 12.23 -29.80
C LEU A 288 -21.88 10.90 -30.13
N GLY A 289 -21.29 10.09 -31.03
CA GLY A 289 -21.81 8.77 -31.38
C GLY A 289 -23.21 8.81 -32.05
N VAL A 290 -23.61 9.93 -32.62
CA VAL A 290 -24.91 10.15 -33.28
C VAL A 290 -24.73 10.04 -34.77
N THR A 291 -25.62 9.33 -35.45
CA THR A 291 -25.50 9.04 -36.89
C THR A 291 -25.96 10.18 -37.83
N GLY A 292 -26.83 11.07 -37.38
CA GLY A 292 -27.43 12.15 -38.14
C GLY A 292 -26.72 13.49 -38.07
N ILE A 293 -25.39 13.51 -37.88
CA ILE A 293 -24.61 14.75 -37.84
C ILE A 293 -24.43 15.27 -39.27
N LYS A 294 -24.90 16.50 -39.54
CA LYS A 294 -24.76 17.17 -40.85
C LYS A 294 -23.51 18.03 -40.93
N ARG A 295 -23.14 18.65 -39.82
CA ARG A 295 -21.96 19.51 -39.75
C ARG A 295 -21.53 19.77 -38.30
N VAL A 296 -20.22 19.82 -38.08
CA VAL A 296 -19.59 20.30 -36.84
C VAL A 296 -18.87 21.61 -37.20
N ILE A 297 -18.95 22.61 -36.33
CA ILE A 297 -18.25 23.89 -36.46
C ILE A 297 -17.52 24.14 -35.16
N ILE A 298 -16.19 24.17 -35.20
CA ILE A 298 -15.36 24.48 -34.04
C ILE A 298 -15.20 25.99 -33.90
N GLU A 299 -15.52 26.53 -32.75
CA GLU A 299 -15.42 27.96 -32.46
C GLU A 299 -14.13 28.26 -31.69
N ARG A 300 -13.67 29.53 -31.73
CA ARG A 300 -12.38 29.96 -31.16
C ARG A 300 -12.30 29.85 -29.61
N ASN A 301 -13.41 29.72 -28.94
CA ASN A 301 -13.56 29.67 -27.48
C ASN A 301 -13.58 28.23 -26.89
N HIS A 302 -13.09 27.27 -27.64
CA HIS A 302 -13.16 25.84 -27.29
C HIS A 302 -14.61 25.29 -27.19
N SER A 303 -15.53 25.89 -27.92
CA SER A 303 -16.88 25.35 -28.11
C SER A 303 -17.07 24.78 -29.51
N ALA A 304 -18.01 23.88 -29.65
CA ALA A 304 -18.40 23.29 -30.92
C ALA A 304 -19.91 23.41 -31.13
N SER A 305 -20.31 23.88 -32.30
CA SER A 305 -21.70 23.89 -32.72
C SER A 305 -21.95 22.70 -33.64
N VAL A 306 -22.86 21.81 -33.25
CA VAL A 306 -23.16 20.60 -34.02
C VAL A 306 -24.57 20.68 -34.61
N ILE A 307 -24.69 20.52 -35.91
CA ILE A 307 -25.94 20.50 -36.65
C ILE A 307 -26.33 19.03 -36.89
N VAL A 308 -27.44 18.62 -36.31
CA VAL A 308 -27.98 17.25 -36.42
C VAL A 308 -29.33 17.22 -37.09
N GLU A 309 -29.80 16.04 -37.52
CA GLU A 309 -31.17 15.85 -37.92
C GLU A 309 -32.14 15.99 -36.75
N GLU A 310 -33.41 16.40 -37.08
CA GLU A 310 -34.43 16.62 -36.04
C GLU A 310 -34.68 15.35 -35.19
N SER A 311 -34.60 14.17 -35.81
CA SER A 311 -34.73 12.86 -35.16
C SER A 311 -33.65 12.63 -34.07
N ASP A 312 -32.46 13.15 -34.30
CA ASP A 312 -31.29 12.87 -33.46
C ASP A 312 -30.99 13.97 -32.42
N LYS A 313 -31.76 15.07 -32.48
CA LYS A 313 -31.58 16.23 -31.61
C LYS A 313 -31.66 15.92 -30.10
N VAL A 314 -32.56 15.02 -29.72
CA VAL A 314 -32.73 14.64 -28.32
C VAL A 314 -31.51 13.83 -27.84
N MET A 315 -31.02 12.91 -28.66
CA MET A 315 -29.82 12.10 -28.34
C MET A 315 -28.58 12.99 -28.29
N ALA A 316 -28.36 13.82 -29.31
CA ALA A 316 -27.22 14.75 -29.32
C ALA A 316 -27.20 15.67 -28.11
N ARG A 317 -28.36 16.15 -27.65
CA ARG A 317 -28.49 17.01 -26.48
C ARG A 317 -28.25 16.25 -25.15
N SER A 318 -28.61 14.97 -25.08
CA SER A 318 -28.30 14.15 -23.92
C SER A 318 -26.80 13.86 -23.80
N GLU A 319 -26.13 13.64 -24.93
CA GLU A 319 -24.68 13.45 -25.00
C GLU A 319 -23.89 14.70 -24.61
N GLU A 320 -24.37 15.91 -25.01
CA GLU A 320 -23.81 17.20 -24.62
C GLU A 320 -23.73 17.33 -23.08
N ARG A 321 -24.74 16.83 -22.34
CA ARG A 321 -24.78 16.90 -20.88
C ARG A 321 -23.77 15.94 -20.22
N SER A 322 -23.57 14.76 -20.78
CA SER A 322 -22.66 13.75 -20.23
C SER A 322 -21.20 14.04 -20.56
N VAL A 323 -20.91 14.75 -21.66
CA VAL A 323 -19.54 15.08 -22.10
C VAL A 323 -19.12 16.51 -21.73
N GLY A 324 -20.09 17.38 -21.41
CA GLY A 324 -19.93 18.83 -21.39
C GLY A 324 -19.16 19.46 -20.23
N LYS A 325 -18.67 18.71 -19.26
CA LYS A 325 -17.92 19.31 -18.14
C LYS A 325 -16.40 19.14 -18.21
N GLU A 326 -15.88 18.25 -19.03
CA GLU A 326 -14.45 17.95 -19.06
C GLU A 326 -13.83 17.72 -20.46
N CYS A 327 -14.62 17.76 -21.50
CA CYS A 327 -14.14 17.71 -22.88
C CYS A 327 -14.00 19.07 -23.48
#